data_e39c373dc535138ae9a79d62447290fd
#
_entry.id   e39c373dc535138ae9a79d62447290fd
#
_cell.length_a   1.000
_cell.length_b   1.000
_cell.length_c   1.000
_cell.angle_alpha   90.00
_cell.angle_beta   90.00
_cell.angle_gamma   90.00
#
_symmetry.space_group_name_H-M   'P 1'
#
loop_
_entity.id
_entity.type
_entity.pdbx_description
1 polymer ?
#
loop_
_entity_poly.entity_id
_entity_poly.type
_entity_poly.pdbx_seq_one_letter_code
_entity_poly.pdbx_strand_id
1 'polypeptide(L)'
;MAIGEVTAPLTRTDVLATGESIARIQEPSGAIPWPDGHVDVWDHVECAMAMSACGLREPARHAYRWLREAQRADGSWPRSVTGGTVTDAAAESHHAAYIAVGAWHEYLVTGDERHRLTMWPAVRRAVDWALGLRTPRGEIAWERDAVGQPGRYALLSGCSSIHQSLRCAIKLAKLADDPRPDWELAADQLAHLVAAHPEAFADKSRFAMDWYYPVLGGAMGGAKAVA
;
A
#
# COMPACT_ATOMS: atom_id res chain seq x y z
N MET A 1 14.39 21.22 21.16
CA MET A 1 13.19 21.79 20.49
C MET A 1 11.99 21.20 21.21
N ALA A 2 11.20 22.00 21.94
CA ALA A 2 10.02 21.52 22.65
C ALA A 2 9.00 21.06 21.60
N ILE A 3 8.53 19.83 21.74
CA ILE A 3 7.36 19.33 21.01
C ILE A 3 6.20 20.22 21.48
N GLY A 4 5.68 21.06 20.58
CA GLY A 4 4.52 21.90 20.90
C GLY A 4 3.38 21.03 21.41
N GLU A 5 2.70 21.46 22.47
CA GLU A 5 1.50 20.81 22.99
C GLU A 5 0.54 20.55 21.82
N VAL A 6 0.16 19.28 21.64
CA VAL A 6 -0.97 18.91 20.79
C VAL A 6 -2.21 19.51 21.44
N THR A 7 -2.65 20.65 20.96
CA THR A 7 -3.58 21.54 21.64
C THR A 7 -5.05 21.09 21.62
N ALA A 8 -5.41 20.07 20.83
CA ALA A 8 -6.73 19.42 20.92
C ALA A 8 -6.70 18.05 20.23
N PRO A 9 -7.44 17.06 20.73
CA PRO A 9 -7.65 15.81 19.98
C PRO A 9 -8.45 16.12 18.72
N LEU A 10 -8.15 15.38 17.60
CA LEU A 10 -8.93 15.46 16.36
C LEU A 10 -10.40 15.18 16.65
N THR A 11 -11.27 16.08 16.20
CA THR A 11 -12.72 15.90 16.32
C THR A 11 -13.27 15.11 15.14
N ARG A 12 -14.47 14.56 15.29
CA ARG A 12 -15.19 13.93 14.16
C ARG A 12 -15.35 14.90 12.99
N THR A 13 -15.60 16.17 13.27
CA THR A 13 -15.72 17.22 12.23
C THR A 13 -14.43 17.37 11.44
N ASP A 14 -13.26 17.37 12.10
CA ASP A 14 -11.96 17.49 11.44
C ASP A 14 -11.69 16.28 10.52
N VAL A 15 -12.02 15.08 10.99
CA VAL A 15 -11.89 13.84 10.20
C VAL A 15 -12.78 13.90 8.94
N LEU A 16 -14.05 14.28 9.08
CA LEU A 16 -14.97 14.39 7.95
C LEU A 16 -14.53 15.49 6.98
N ALA A 17 -14.13 16.65 7.48
CA ALA A 17 -13.62 17.76 6.65
C ALA A 17 -12.38 17.34 5.84
N THR A 18 -11.51 16.50 6.42
CA THR A 18 -10.35 15.92 5.72
C THR A 18 -10.80 15.02 4.58
N GLY A 19 -11.71 14.07 4.83
CA GLY A 19 -12.25 13.19 3.79
C GLY A 19 -12.91 13.99 2.64
N GLU A 20 -13.70 15.01 2.98
CA GLU A 20 -14.33 15.90 1.99
C GLU A 20 -13.29 16.71 1.19
N SER A 21 -12.17 17.11 1.82
CA SER A 21 -11.10 17.82 1.11
C SER A 21 -10.42 16.94 0.07
N ILE A 22 -10.21 15.65 0.39
CA ILE A 22 -9.70 14.65 -0.55
C ILE A 22 -10.68 14.45 -1.70
N ALA A 23 -11.97 14.29 -1.41
CA ALA A 23 -12.98 14.11 -2.44
C ALA A 23 -13.08 15.30 -3.41
N ARG A 24 -12.84 16.54 -2.94
CA ARG A 24 -12.86 17.74 -3.78
C ARG A 24 -11.73 17.83 -4.80
N ILE A 25 -10.57 17.24 -4.53
CA ILE A 25 -9.43 17.25 -5.46
C ILE A 25 -9.45 16.04 -6.40
N GLN A 26 -10.36 15.08 -6.19
CA GLN A 26 -10.49 13.93 -7.07
C GLN A 26 -10.88 14.36 -8.48
N GLU A 27 -10.13 13.89 -9.47
CA GLU A 27 -10.39 14.14 -10.89
C GLU A 27 -11.62 13.37 -11.42
N PRO A 28 -12.21 13.78 -12.54
CA PRO A 28 -13.28 13.03 -13.20
C PRO A 28 -12.90 11.60 -13.60
N SER A 29 -11.60 11.30 -13.74
CA SER A 29 -11.08 9.96 -13.96
C SER A 29 -11.16 9.06 -12.72
N GLY A 30 -11.30 9.65 -11.54
CA GLY A 30 -11.16 8.98 -10.24
C GLY A 30 -9.78 9.09 -9.61
N ALA A 31 -8.79 9.61 -10.34
CA ALA A 31 -7.45 9.88 -9.83
C ALA A 31 -7.47 10.93 -8.71
N ILE A 32 -6.56 10.82 -7.77
CA ILE A 32 -6.41 11.76 -6.65
C ILE A 32 -4.98 12.28 -6.67
N PRO A 33 -4.76 13.47 -7.26
CA PRO A 33 -3.41 14.00 -7.44
C PRO A 33 -2.87 14.67 -6.17
N TRP A 34 -1.55 14.67 -6.06
CA TRP A 34 -0.79 15.54 -5.20
C TRP A 34 -0.93 17.02 -5.64
N PRO A 35 -0.53 18.01 -4.82
CA PRO A 35 -0.61 19.43 -5.18
C PRO A 35 0.14 19.82 -6.46
N ASP A 36 1.17 19.06 -6.85
CA ASP A 36 1.93 19.23 -8.09
C ASP A 36 1.34 18.50 -9.29
N GLY A 37 0.21 17.80 -9.08
CA GLY A 37 -0.56 17.12 -10.12
C GLY A 37 -0.16 15.68 -10.37
N HIS A 38 0.88 15.14 -9.72
CA HIS A 38 1.21 13.72 -9.88
C HIS A 38 0.32 12.83 -9.01
N VAL A 39 0.14 11.60 -9.45
CA VAL A 39 -0.56 10.52 -8.71
C VAL A 39 0.41 9.36 -8.57
N ASP A 40 0.60 8.89 -7.34
CA ASP A 40 1.17 7.59 -7.03
C ASP A 40 0.13 6.66 -6.41
N VAL A 41 0.38 5.36 -6.49
CA VAL A 41 -0.61 4.35 -6.07
C VAL A 41 -0.77 4.29 -4.56
N TRP A 42 0.30 4.51 -3.79
CA TRP A 42 0.27 4.41 -2.34
C TRP A 42 -0.67 5.45 -1.74
N ASP A 43 -0.36 6.73 -1.97
CA ASP A 43 -1.15 7.83 -1.41
C ASP A 43 -2.57 7.86 -1.97
N HIS A 44 -2.74 7.42 -3.23
CA HIS A 44 -4.06 7.26 -3.81
C HIS A 44 -4.91 6.20 -3.05
N VAL A 45 -4.32 5.06 -2.66
CA VAL A 45 -5.00 4.04 -1.84
C VAL A 45 -5.33 4.60 -0.45
N GLU A 46 -4.41 5.34 0.18
CA GLU A 46 -4.67 5.95 1.49
C GLU A 46 -5.80 6.97 1.43
N CYS A 47 -5.84 7.79 0.38
CA CYS A 47 -6.95 8.70 0.13
C CYS A 47 -8.29 7.97 -0.04
N ALA A 48 -8.31 6.87 -0.80
CA ALA A 48 -9.51 6.03 -0.96
C ALA A 48 -9.98 5.44 0.38
N MET A 49 -9.04 4.94 1.21
CA MET A 49 -9.32 4.43 2.55
C MET A 49 -9.89 5.52 3.46
N ALA A 50 -9.31 6.72 3.44
CA ALA A 50 -9.79 7.87 4.22
C ALA A 50 -11.23 8.26 3.83
N MET A 51 -11.52 8.34 2.53
CA MET A 51 -12.88 8.60 2.04
C MET A 51 -13.87 7.53 2.47
N SER A 52 -13.50 6.24 2.39
CA SER A 52 -14.33 5.13 2.88
C SER A 52 -14.63 5.27 4.37
N ALA A 53 -13.62 5.52 5.20
CA ALA A 53 -13.78 5.70 6.64
C ALA A 53 -14.69 6.88 6.99
N CYS A 54 -14.70 7.94 6.14
CA CYS A 54 -15.59 9.08 6.28
C CYS A 54 -17.01 8.85 5.70
N GLY A 55 -17.30 7.67 5.16
CA GLY A 55 -18.60 7.34 4.56
C GLY A 55 -18.81 7.92 3.16
N LEU A 56 -17.78 8.46 2.52
CA LEU A 56 -17.80 9.01 1.17
C LEU A 56 -17.66 7.88 0.14
N ARG A 57 -18.69 7.01 0.07
CA ARG A 57 -18.64 5.74 -0.68
C ARG A 57 -18.42 5.91 -2.17
N GLU A 58 -19.10 6.84 -2.82
CA GLU A 58 -19.00 7.03 -4.28
C GLU A 58 -17.61 7.56 -4.69
N PRO A 59 -17.04 8.59 -4.05
CA PRO A 59 -15.65 8.99 -4.31
C PRO A 59 -14.64 7.86 -4.06
N ALA A 60 -14.77 7.12 -2.95
CA ALA A 60 -13.88 5.99 -2.66
C ALA A 60 -13.97 4.90 -3.75
N ARG A 61 -15.17 4.49 -4.17
CA ARG A 61 -15.37 3.53 -5.26
C ARG A 61 -14.81 4.02 -6.58
N HIS A 62 -14.88 5.32 -6.84
CA HIS A 62 -14.32 5.94 -8.04
C HIS A 62 -12.79 5.83 -8.02
N ALA A 63 -12.15 6.09 -6.87
CA ALA A 63 -10.72 5.89 -6.69
C ALA A 63 -10.29 4.43 -6.92
N TYR A 64 -10.99 3.45 -6.34
CA TYR A 64 -10.71 2.03 -6.57
C TYR A 64 -10.95 1.59 -8.03
N ARG A 65 -11.88 2.20 -8.74
CA ARG A 65 -12.08 1.96 -10.17
C ARG A 65 -10.88 2.43 -10.97
N TRP A 66 -10.40 3.65 -10.71
CA TRP A 66 -9.19 4.18 -11.34
C TRP A 66 -7.99 3.25 -11.13
N LEU A 67 -7.76 2.77 -9.91
CA LEU A 67 -6.69 1.80 -9.62
C LEU A 67 -6.75 0.57 -10.53
N ARG A 68 -7.93 -0.01 -10.72
CA ARG A 68 -8.09 -1.18 -11.57
C ARG A 68 -7.86 -0.87 -13.06
N GLU A 69 -8.30 0.27 -13.51
CA GLU A 69 -8.19 0.71 -14.91
C GLU A 69 -6.77 1.15 -15.26
N ALA A 70 -6.05 1.75 -14.32
CA ALA A 70 -4.66 2.18 -14.48
C ALA A 70 -3.64 1.05 -14.27
N GLN A 71 -4.07 -0.12 -13.79
CA GLN A 71 -3.17 -1.26 -13.55
C GLN A 71 -2.61 -1.78 -14.87
N ARG A 72 -1.28 -1.95 -14.94
CA ARG A 72 -0.61 -2.59 -16.08
C ARG A 72 -0.96 -4.08 -16.17
N ALA A 73 -0.75 -4.65 -17.35
CA ALA A 73 -1.03 -6.07 -17.59
C ALA A 73 -0.21 -7.02 -16.69
N ASP A 74 1.00 -6.59 -16.29
CA ASP A 74 1.87 -7.36 -15.38
C ASP A 74 1.45 -7.26 -13.90
N GLY A 75 0.48 -6.40 -13.56
CA GLY A 75 0.00 -6.21 -12.19
C GLY A 75 0.57 -4.98 -11.49
N SER A 76 1.53 -4.30 -12.08
CA SER A 76 2.15 -3.08 -11.54
C SER A 76 1.38 -1.81 -11.92
N TRP A 77 1.84 -0.69 -11.36
CA TRP A 77 1.51 0.66 -11.79
C TRP A 77 2.80 1.45 -12.06
N PRO A 78 2.75 2.49 -12.89
CA PRO A 78 3.85 3.45 -12.97
C PRO A 78 4.03 4.15 -11.62
N ARG A 79 5.28 4.52 -11.30
CA ARG A 79 5.58 5.28 -10.08
C ARG A 79 4.82 6.60 -10.04
N SER A 80 4.67 7.26 -11.18
CA SER A 80 3.98 8.55 -11.26
C SER A 80 3.20 8.70 -12.56
N VAL A 81 1.99 9.25 -12.42
CA VAL A 81 1.10 9.66 -13.53
C VAL A 81 0.69 11.10 -13.31
N THR A 82 0.73 11.95 -14.34
CA THR A 82 0.27 13.34 -14.26
C THR A 82 -0.66 13.63 -15.42
N GLY A 83 -1.88 14.10 -15.14
CA GLY A 83 -2.87 14.39 -16.17
C GLY A 83 -3.18 13.19 -17.09
N GLY A 84 -3.18 11.99 -16.56
CA GLY A 84 -3.39 10.73 -17.30
C GLY A 84 -2.18 10.25 -18.10
N THR A 85 -1.04 10.96 -18.07
CA THR A 85 0.19 10.58 -18.75
C THR A 85 1.21 10.00 -17.77
N VAL A 86 1.85 8.88 -18.11
CA VAL A 86 2.92 8.30 -17.31
C VAL A 86 4.15 9.23 -17.35
N THR A 87 4.53 9.77 -16.20
CA THR A 87 5.69 10.67 -16.04
C THR A 87 6.92 9.95 -15.49
N ASP A 88 6.71 8.86 -14.71
CA ASP A 88 7.78 7.93 -14.33
C ASP A 88 7.27 6.50 -14.53
N ALA A 89 7.92 5.77 -15.45
CA ALA A 89 7.52 4.43 -15.84
C ALA A 89 8.06 3.32 -14.92
N ALA A 90 8.97 3.62 -13.99
CA ALA A 90 9.37 2.68 -12.94
C ALA A 90 8.15 2.23 -12.11
N ALA A 91 8.28 1.15 -11.38
CA ALA A 91 7.19 0.63 -10.52
C ALA A 91 7.74 0.17 -9.17
N GLU A 92 7.12 0.60 -8.09
CA GLU A 92 7.55 0.27 -6.73
C GLU A 92 6.77 -0.91 -6.16
N SER A 93 7.49 -1.86 -5.55
CA SER A 93 6.91 -3.11 -5.08
C SER A 93 5.89 -2.92 -3.95
N HIS A 94 6.20 -2.04 -3.00
CA HIS A 94 5.31 -1.75 -1.87
C HIS A 94 4.08 -0.92 -2.32
N HIS A 95 4.22 -0.01 -3.28
CA HIS A 95 3.10 0.70 -3.88
C HIS A 95 2.11 -0.27 -4.53
N ALA A 96 2.61 -1.20 -5.34
CA ALA A 96 1.74 -2.18 -5.99
C ALA A 96 1.03 -3.09 -4.99
N ALA A 97 1.75 -3.63 -4.00
CA ALA A 97 1.16 -4.52 -3.01
C ALA A 97 0.11 -3.84 -2.13
N TYR A 98 0.21 -2.52 -1.92
CA TYR A 98 -0.64 -1.78 -0.98
C TYR A 98 -2.12 -1.72 -1.35
N ILE A 99 -2.47 -1.99 -2.62
CA ILE A 99 -3.87 -2.17 -3.03
C ILE A 99 -4.59 -3.25 -2.21
N ALA A 100 -3.87 -4.26 -1.70
CA ALA A 100 -4.44 -5.29 -0.85
C ALA A 100 -4.90 -4.74 0.51
N VAL A 101 -4.15 -3.78 1.07
CA VAL A 101 -4.54 -3.07 2.31
C VAL A 101 -5.80 -2.28 2.06
N GLY A 102 -5.85 -1.49 0.97
CA GLY A 102 -7.02 -0.71 0.60
C GLY A 102 -8.27 -1.57 0.38
N ALA A 103 -8.15 -2.62 -0.42
CA ALA A 103 -9.27 -3.52 -0.71
C ALA A 103 -9.79 -4.25 0.55
N TRP A 104 -8.88 -4.66 1.45
CA TRP A 104 -9.27 -5.25 2.72
C TRP A 104 -9.95 -4.25 3.65
N HIS A 105 -9.39 -3.03 3.76
CA HIS A 105 -9.98 -1.94 4.53
C HIS A 105 -11.38 -1.58 4.03
N GLU A 106 -11.56 -1.41 2.72
CA GLU A 106 -12.87 -1.12 2.11
C GLU A 106 -13.89 -2.20 2.47
N TYR A 107 -13.51 -3.47 2.39
CA TYR A 107 -14.36 -4.57 2.78
C TYR A 107 -14.74 -4.53 4.27
N LEU A 108 -13.79 -4.24 5.16
CA LEU A 108 -14.06 -4.11 6.60
C LEU A 108 -15.01 -2.96 6.91
N VAL A 109 -14.90 -1.85 6.21
CA VAL A 109 -15.72 -0.66 6.42
C VAL A 109 -17.14 -0.84 5.87
N THR A 110 -17.28 -1.48 4.70
CA THR A 110 -18.54 -1.48 3.95
C THR A 110 -19.29 -2.81 3.98
N GLY A 111 -18.59 -3.93 4.18
CA GLY A 111 -19.13 -5.28 3.99
C GLY A 111 -19.51 -5.61 2.54
N ASP A 112 -19.07 -4.81 1.56
CA ASP A 112 -19.46 -4.95 0.14
C ASP A 112 -18.72 -6.10 -0.54
N GLU A 113 -19.35 -7.28 -0.53
CA GLU A 113 -18.85 -8.49 -1.20
C GLU A 113 -18.66 -8.31 -2.69
N ARG A 114 -19.57 -7.60 -3.35
CA ARG A 114 -19.48 -7.37 -4.80
C ARG A 114 -18.26 -6.53 -5.15
N HIS A 115 -18.00 -5.49 -4.36
CA HIS A 115 -16.80 -4.66 -4.54
C HIS A 115 -15.53 -5.48 -4.29
N ARG A 116 -15.49 -6.25 -3.20
CA ARG A 116 -14.39 -7.15 -2.87
C ARG A 116 -14.05 -8.10 -4.01
N LEU A 117 -15.05 -8.78 -4.58
CA LEU A 117 -14.87 -9.68 -5.71
C LEU A 117 -14.38 -8.95 -6.96
N THR A 118 -14.83 -7.72 -7.17
CA THR A 118 -14.39 -6.89 -8.30
C THR A 118 -12.92 -6.46 -8.17
N MET A 119 -12.44 -6.24 -6.95
CA MET A 119 -11.06 -5.86 -6.66
C MET A 119 -10.08 -7.05 -6.68
N TRP A 120 -10.57 -8.26 -6.39
CA TRP A 120 -9.73 -9.44 -6.20
C TRP A 120 -8.74 -9.72 -7.35
N PRO A 121 -9.12 -9.71 -8.63
CA PRO A 121 -8.18 -9.95 -9.72
C PRO A 121 -7.02 -8.92 -9.77
N ALA A 122 -7.29 -7.66 -9.43
CA ALA A 122 -6.27 -6.61 -9.39
C ALA A 122 -5.32 -6.82 -8.21
N VAL A 123 -5.85 -7.12 -7.03
CA VAL A 123 -5.06 -7.43 -5.83
C VAL A 123 -4.13 -8.62 -6.09
N ARG A 124 -4.66 -9.70 -6.66
CA ARG A 124 -3.87 -10.91 -6.95
C ARG A 124 -2.69 -10.60 -7.86
N ARG A 125 -2.93 -9.95 -9.00
CA ARG A 125 -1.84 -9.59 -9.92
C ARG A 125 -0.80 -8.68 -9.27
N ALA A 126 -1.21 -7.73 -8.48
CA ALA A 126 -0.31 -6.78 -7.82
C ALA A 126 0.62 -7.46 -6.80
N VAL A 127 0.06 -8.36 -5.98
CA VAL A 127 0.83 -9.12 -5.00
C VAL A 127 1.78 -10.11 -5.68
N ASP A 128 1.31 -10.83 -6.70
CA ASP A 128 2.15 -11.73 -7.48
C ASP A 128 3.31 -10.99 -8.15
N TRP A 129 3.05 -9.79 -8.70
CA TRP A 129 4.08 -8.94 -9.29
C TRP A 129 5.11 -8.49 -8.24
N ALA A 130 4.67 -8.00 -7.09
CA ALA A 130 5.59 -7.59 -6.02
C ALA A 130 6.46 -8.74 -5.54
N LEU A 131 5.89 -9.93 -5.36
CA LEU A 131 6.64 -11.15 -4.99
C LEU A 131 7.60 -11.62 -6.10
N GLY A 132 7.34 -11.27 -7.36
CA GLY A 132 8.26 -11.48 -8.47
C GLY A 132 9.58 -10.69 -8.36
N LEU A 133 9.66 -9.71 -7.45
CA LEU A 133 10.86 -8.94 -7.14
C LEU A 133 11.62 -9.48 -5.90
N ARG A 134 11.23 -10.66 -5.40
CA ARG A 134 11.89 -11.28 -4.25
C ARG A 134 13.30 -11.72 -4.60
N THR A 135 14.25 -11.35 -3.74
CA THR A 135 15.65 -11.78 -3.87
C THR A 135 15.82 -13.22 -3.36
N PRO A 136 16.97 -13.87 -3.64
CA PRO A 136 17.28 -15.20 -3.10
C PRO A 136 17.27 -15.28 -1.57
N ARG A 137 17.51 -14.18 -0.85
CA ARG A 137 17.44 -14.13 0.62
C ARG A 137 16.04 -13.96 1.16
N GLY A 138 15.10 -13.47 0.32
CA GLY A 138 13.69 -13.33 0.66
C GLY A 138 13.17 -11.89 0.81
N GLU A 139 14.05 -10.88 0.89
CA GLU A 139 13.62 -9.48 0.84
C GLU A 139 13.08 -9.14 -0.56
N ILE A 140 12.20 -8.18 -0.65
CA ILE A 140 11.60 -7.71 -1.90
C ILE A 140 12.36 -6.46 -2.37
N ALA A 141 12.92 -6.49 -3.59
CA ALA A 141 13.56 -5.32 -4.17
C ALA A 141 12.56 -4.14 -4.23
N TRP A 142 13.05 -2.93 -3.93
CA TRP A 142 12.21 -1.75 -3.81
C TRP A 142 11.37 -1.50 -5.07
N GLU A 143 12.00 -1.66 -6.24
CA GLU A 143 11.39 -1.24 -7.51
C GLU A 143 11.77 -2.17 -8.67
N ARG A 144 11.08 -1.98 -9.76
CA ARG A 144 11.54 -2.29 -11.11
C ARG A 144 11.67 -0.96 -11.85
N ASP A 145 12.83 -0.70 -12.45
CA ASP A 145 13.08 0.52 -13.20
C ASP A 145 12.25 0.61 -14.49
N ALA A 146 12.35 1.75 -15.18
CA ALA A 146 11.58 2.01 -16.40
C ALA A 146 11.92 1.08 -17.58
N VAL A 147 13.09 0.40 -17.55
CA VAL A 147 13.50 -0.60 -18.55
C VAL A 147 13.27 -2.04 -18.11
N GLY A 148 12.61 -2.23 -16.96
CA GLY A 148 12.18 -3.55 -16.49
C GLY A 148 13.19 -4.29 -15.61
N GLN A 149 14.28 -3.64 -15.16
CA GLN A 149 15.28 -4.26 -14.29
C GLN A 149 14.90 -4.13 -12.82
N PRO A 150 15.00 -5.20 -12.02
CA PRO A 150 14.82 -5.13 -10.57
C PRO A 150 15.84 -4.20 -9.92
N GLY A 151 15.39 -3.44 -8.92
CA GLY A 151 16.24 -2.61 -8.08
C GLY A 151 17.29 -3.42 -7.32
N ARG A 152 18.37 -2.75 -6.93
CA ARG A 152 19.54 -3.40 -6.31
C ARG A 152 19.44 -3.54 -4.80
N TYR A 153 18.43 -2.99 -4.17
CA TYR A 153 18.25 -3.00 -2.72
C TYR A 153 16.76 -3.10 -2.35
N ALA A 154 16.54 -3.52 -1.12
CA ALA A 154 15.23 -3.51 -0.48
C ALA A 154 15.19 -2.44 0.61
N LEU A 155 14.01 -1.90 0.88
CA LEU A 155 13.74 -0.98 1.99
C LEU A 155 13.10 -1.74 3.16
N LEU A 156 13.53 -1.44 4.38
CA LEU A 156 12.95 -2.00 5.59
C LEU A 156 11.46 -1.61 5.71
N SER A 157 11.17 -0.32 5.55
CA SER A 157 9.79 0.20 5.53
C SER A 157 8.96 -0.41 4.39
N GLY A 158 9.51 -0.50 3.18
CA GLY A 158 8.84 -1.11 2.02
C GLY A 158 8.49 -2.58 2.25
N CYS A 159 9.44 -3.39 2.74
CA CYS A 159 9.21 -4.80 3.06
C CYS A 159 8.23 -4.98 4.23
N SER A 160 8.25 -4.10 5.22
CA SER A 160 7.27 -4.09 6.32
C SER A 160 5.85 -3.81 5.81
N SER A 161 5.70 -2.87 4.86
CA SER A 161 4.43 -2.60 4.21
C SER A 161 3.95 -3.76 3.33
N ILE A 162 4.88 -4.41 2.58
CA ILE A 162 4.53 -5.60 1.79
C ILE A 162 4.09 -6.75 2.72
N HIS A 163 4.72 -6.91 3.89
CA HIS A 163 4.24 -7.87 4.88
C HIS A 163 2.78 -7.61 5.28
N GLN A 164 2.42 -6.38 5.62
CA GLN A 164 1.04 -5.99 5.92
C GLN A 164 0.10 -6.27 4.73
N SER A 165 0.55 -5.90 3.53
CA SER A 165 -0.20 -6.13 2.28
C SER A 165 -0.47 -7.61 2.05
N LEU A 166 0.51 -8.49 2.27
CA LEU A 166 0.36 -9.94 2.21
C LEU A 166 -0.65 -10.44 3.24
N ARG A 167 -0.60 -9.95 4.48
CA ARG A 167 -1.58 -10.33 5.52
C ARG A 167 -3.00 -9.96 5.13
N CYS A 168 -3.21 -8.82 4.49
CA CYS A 168 -4.51 -8.41 3.96
C CYS A 168 -4.92 -9.26 2.74
N ALA A 169 -4.00 -9.46 1.80
CA ALA A 169 -4.23 -10.26 0.59
C ALA A 169 -4.58 -11.73 0.91
N ILE A 170 -3.92 -12.34 1.90
CA ILE A 170 -4.24 -13.71 2.37
C ILE A 170 -5.68 -13.81 2.88
N LYS A 171 -6.15 -12.79 3.61
CA LYS A 171 -7.55 -12.74 4.06
C LYS A 171 -8.53 -12.64 2.90
N LEU A 172 -8.22 -11.79 1.91
CA LEU A 172 -9.02 -11.65 0.68
C LEU A 172 -9.00 -12.95 -0.13
N ALA A 173 -7.85 -13.63 -0.24
CA ALA A 173 -7.69 -14.91 -0.91
C ALA A 173 -8.58 -16.00 -0.29
N LYS A 174 -8.60 -16.10 1.04
CA LYS A 174 -9.46 -17.03 1.77
C LYS A 174 -10.96 -16.78 1.51
N LEU A 175 -11.37 -15.51 1.45
CA LEU A 175 -12.75 -15.13 1.11
C LEU A 175 -13.08 -15.32 -0.38
N ALA A 176 -12.07 -15.40 -1.25
CA ALA A 176 -12.24 -15.65 -2.69
C ALA A 176 -12.16 -17.15 -3.05
N ASP A 177 -12.02 -18.03 -2.06
CA ASP A 177 -11.77 -19.46 -2.25
C ASP A 177 -10.55 -19.75 -3.17
N ASP A 178 -9.51 -18.92 -3.02
CA ASP A 178 -8.26 -18.99 -3.78
C ASP A 178 -7.07 -18.96 -2.78
N PRO A 179 -6.88 -20.03 -1.97
CA PRO A 179 -5.85 -20.04 -0.93
C PRO A 179 -4.45 -19.94 -1.51
N ARG A 180 -3.60 -19.12 -0.91
CA ARG A 180 -2.25 -18.79 -1.39
C ARG A 180 -1.18 -19.12 -0.34
N PRO A 181 -0.81 -20.39 -0.20
CA PRO A 181 0.23 -20.80 0.75
C PRO A 181 1.61 -20.21 0.42
N ASP A 182 1.87 -19.90 -0.84
CA ASP A 182 3.05 -19.17 -1.30
C ASP A 182 3.14 -17.76 -0.70
N TRP A 183 2.00 -17.05 -0.57
CA TRP A 183 1.93 -15.75 0.07
C TRP A 183 2.09 -15.84 1.59
N GLU A 184 1.55 -16.90 2.21
CA GLU A 184 1.72 -17.13 3.66
C GLU A 184 3.22 -17.33 3.97
N LEU A 185 3.91 -18.17 3.19
CA LEU A 185 5.35 -18.37 3.35
C LEU A 185 6.15 -17.07 3.12
N ALA A 186 5.79 -16.29 2.11
CA ALA A 186 6.46 -15.02 1.83
C ALA A 186 6.26 -14.01 2.98
N ALA A 187 5.06 -13.94 3.56
CA ALA A 187 4.78 -13.07 4.71
C ALA A 187 5.62 -13.47 5.94
N ASP A 188 5.70 -14.76 6.25
CA ASP A 188 6.49 -15.25 7.38
C ASP A 188 8.00 -15.01 7.19
N GLN A 189 8.51 -15.19 5.96
CA GLN A 189 9.90 -14.88 5.61
C GLN A 189 10.20 -13.40 5.76
N LEU A 190 9.33 -12.51 5.26
CA LEU A 190 9.50 -11.06 5.42
C LEU A 190 9.47 -10.63 6.88
N ALA A 191 8.54 -11.16 7.68
CA ALA A 191 8.48 -10.86 9.11
C ALA A 191 9.78 -11.28 9.82
N HIS A 192 10.31 -12.45 9.48
CA HIS A 192 11.59 -12.93 10.02
C HIS A 192 12.75 -12.00 9.64
N LEU A 193 12.88 -11.64 8.35
CA LEU A 193 13.93 -10.75 7.86
C LEU A 193 13.85 -9.37 8.51
N VAL A 194 12.68 -8.75 8.56
CA VAL A 194 12.46 -7.44 9.18
C VAL A 194 12.83 -7.47 10.66
N ALA A 195 12.48 -8.54 11.38
CA ALA A 195 12.68 -8.63 12.83
C ALA A 195 14.09 -9.06 13.24
N ALA A 196 14.84 -9.78 12.40
CA ALA A 196 16.08 -10.43 12.75
C ALA A 196 17.29 -10.04 11.88
N HIS A 197 17.06 -9.44 10.70
CA HIS A 197 18.11 -9.17 9.71
C HIS A 197 17.99 -7.75 9.12
N PRO A 198 18.00 -6.67 9.95
CA PRO A 198 17.89 -5.29 9.44
C PRO A 198 19.04 -4.93 8.47
N GLU A 199 20.18 -5.60 8.56
CA GLU A 199 21.32 -5.45 7.65
C GLU A 199 21.03 -5.93 6.21
N ALA A 200 19.93 -6.64 5.98
CA ALA A 200 19.50 -7.05 4.64
C ALA A 200 18.93 -5.87 3.82
N PHE A 201 18.59 -4.77 4.49
CA PHE A 201 17.94 -3.61 3.89
C PHE A 201 18.90 -2.43 3.74
N ALA A 202 18.59 -1.53 2.80
CA ALA A 202 19.33 -0.29 2.66
C ALA A 202 19.20 0.56 3.92
N ASP A 203 20.31 1.09 4.43
CA ASP A 203 20.28 1.96 5.61
C ASP A 203 19.51 3.26 5.33
N LYS A 204 18.33 3.36 5.90
CA LYS A 204 17.44 4.51 5.93
C LYS A 204 17.05 4.91 7.34
N SER A 205 17.84 4.48 8.34
CA SER A 205 17.57 4.65 9.79
C SER A 205 17.33 6.10 10.22
N ARG A 206 17.78 7.10 9.42
CA ARG A 206 17.47 8.53 9.62
C ARG A 206 16.01 8.90 9.33
N PHE A 207 15.25 8.03 8.64
CA PHE A 207 13.85 8.28 8.33
C PHE A 207 12.95 7.55 9.33
N ALA A 208 11.95 8.26 9.84
CA ALA A 208 11.03 7.72 10.85
C ALA A 208 10.32 6.43 10.40
N MET A 209 10.06 6.26 9.10
CA MET A 209 9.40 5.08 8.57
C MET A 209 10.14 3.77 8.86
N ASP A 210 11.48 3.79 8.91
CA ASP A 210 12.25 2.56 9.15
C ASP A 210 12.10 2.02 10.58
N TRP A 211 11.68 2.83 11.55
CA TRP A 211 11.48 2.35 12.91
C TRP A 211 10.02 2.22 13.34
N TYR A 212 9.06 2.86 12.70
CA TYR A 212 7.66 2.59 13.04
C TYR A 212 6.94 1.62 12.09
N TYR A 213 7.31 1.55 10.79
CA TYR A 213 6.66 0.65 9.84
C TYR A 213 6.78 -0.84 10.17
N PRO A 214 7.92 -1.36 10.70
CA PRO A 214 8.01 -2.75 11.16
C PRO A 214 6.94 -3.12 12.18
N VAL A 215 6.60 -2.19 13.07
CA VAL A 215 5.55 -2.36 14.08
C VAL A 215 4.16 -2.16 13.46
N LEU A 216 3.96 -1.07 12.72
CA LEU A 216 2.69 -0.74 12.06
C LEU A 216 2.28 -1.85 11.07
N GLY A 217 3.21 -2.36 10.28
CA GLY A 217 3.00 -3.45 9.33
C GLY A 217 2.87 -4.83 9.98
N GLY A 218 3.02 -4.92 11.32
CA GLY A 218 2.86 -6.16 12.08
C GLY A 218 3.98 -7.18 11.86
N ALA A 219 5.11 -6.80 11.26
CA ALA A 219 6.29 -7.65 11.12
C ALA A 219 7.09 -7.76 12.42
N MET A 220 6.98 -6.75 13.28
CA MET A 220 7.55 -6.75 14.63
C MET A 220 6.47 -6.53 15.68
N GLY A 221 6.60 -7.22 16.83
CA GLY A 221 5.65 -7.09 17.94
C GLY A 221 6.29 -7.45 19.29
N GLY A 222 5.52 -7.28 20.39
CA GLY A 222 5.97 -7.56 21.75
C GLY A 222 7.15 -6.69 22.18
N ALA A 223 8.11 -7.26 22.92
CA ALA A 223 9.27 -6.55 23.45
C ALA A 223 10.17 -5.94 22.37
N LYS A 224 10.21 -6.52 21.17
CA LYS A 224 10.99 -5.99 20.03
C LYS A 224 10.41 -4.71 19.42
N ALA A 225 9.14 -4.41 19.67
CA ALA A 225 8.48 -3.21 19.17
C ALA A 225 8.73 -1.98 20.08
N VAL A 226 9.32 -2.19 21.25
CA VAL A 226 9.51 -1.15 22.30
C VAL A 226 11.00 -0.83 22.48
N ALA A 227 11.88 -1.62 21.92
CA ALA A 227 13.34 -1.45 21.98
C ALA A 227 13.85 -0.53 20.87
#